data_7c3eb9b8fef6cb51f445b87064cdbb07
#
_entry.id   7c3eb9b8fef6cb51f445b87064cdbb07
#
_cell.length_a   1.000
_cell.length_b   1.000
_cell.length_c   1.000
_cell.angle_alpha   90.00
_cell.angle_beta   90.00
_cell.angle_gamma   90.00
#
_symmetry.space_group_name_H-M   'P 1'
#
loop_
_entity.id
_entity.type
_entity.pdbx_description
1 polymer ?
#
loop_
_entity_poly.entity_id
_entity_poly.type
_entity_poly.pdbx_seq_one_letter_code
_entity_poly.pdbx_strand_id
1 'polypeptide(L)'
;QLRWELGEYYALNIHVTLLPYIKSAGEQKTKPTQHSVGRLREIGIAPDILLCRTERRINKEQRDKIALFCNVDRESVVEAGDVKHIYEVPLALKKQGLDDLILKKLNLKKEEGDLTEWKDFVVKRVKNFKKEVKVGVIGKYIVLQDAYKSIYEALDHGGIANNVKVNVVKIDSETLEKGKVNKRLEGIDGILIPGGFGGRGVEGKIKAVEYARENKIPFFGICLGMHVATIEFARNVCKLKGVNSTEFDKNAKNPVIALLEEQKDVKNMGASMRLGAYPCKLLKRSTSYGAYKKESIFERHRHRYEFNNKYKKPFEKKGVIFSGTNSNQGLAEIIELKNHPWFVACQFHPEFKSKPDRAHPLFKSFIAAVLEKKQQK
;
A
#
# COMPACT_ATOMS: atom_id res chain seq x y z
N GLN A 1 7.11 26.73 15.54
CA GLN A 1 6.81 26.41 16.94
C GLN A 1 7.74 25.30 17.45
N LEU A 2 7.71 24.07 16.90
CA LEU A 2 8.50 22.92 17.35
C LEU A 2 10.02 23.24 17.48
N ARG A 3 10.61 23.90 16.46
CA ARG A 3 12.02 24.29 16.49
C ARG A 3 12.34 25.29 17.60
N TRP A 4 11.41 26.20 17.90
CA TRP A 4 11.57 27.19 18.97
C TRP A 4 11.49 26.52 20.34
N GLU A 5 10.60 25.54 20.51
CA GLU A 5 10.42 24.78 21.74
C GLU A 5 11.61 23.83 22.04
N LEU A 6 12.13 23.17 21.00
CA LEU A 6 13.18 22.16 21.13
C LEU A 6 14.60 22.73 21.03
N GLY A 7 14.79 23.89 20.41
CA GLY A 7 16.10 24.48 20.10
C GLY A 7 16.62 24.10 18.70
N GLU A 8 17.60 24.87 18.23
CA GLU A 8 18.13 24.78 16.86
C GLU A 8 18.81 23.45 16.53
N TYR A 9 19.42 22.79 17.52
CA TYR A 9 20.13 21.51 17.32
C TYR A 9 19.23 20.29 17.32
N TYR A 10 17.93 20.44 17.64
CA TYR A 10 16.98 19.33 17.73
C TYR A 10 15.95 19.32 16.61
N ALA A 11 15.91 20.37 15.79
CA ALA A 11 14.97 20.48 14.69
C ALA A 11 15.60 21.15 13.47
N LEU A 12 15.38 20.56 12.28
CA LEU A 12 15.93 20.98 11.00
C LEU A 12 14.80 21.20 10.01
N ASN A 13 14.80 22.33 9.30
CA ASN A 13 13.84 22.64 8.24
C ASN A 13 14.44 22.30 6.86
N ILE A 14 14.01 21.20 6.26
CA ILE A 14 14.34 20.86 4.88
C ILE A 14 13.19 21.31 3.99
N HIS A 15 13.44 22.29 3.13
CA HIS A 15 12.42 22.80 2.21
C HIS A 15 12.59 22.20 0.82
N VAL A 16 11.56 21.46 0.39
CA VAL A 16 11.49 20.92 -0.98
C VAL A 16 10.94 21.99 -1.92
N THR A 17 11.68 22.33 -2.96
CA THR A 17 11.32 23.36 -3.91
C THR A 17 11.47 22.88 -5.35
N LEU A 18 10.91 23.59 -6.31
CA LEU A 18 11.01 23.30 -7.74
C LEU A 18 12.00 24.23 -8.42
N LEU A 19 12.94 23.66 -9.17
CA LEU A 19 13.86 24.34 -10.07
C LEU A 19 13.53 23.94 -11.51
N PRO A 20 12.52 24.58 -12.14
CA PRO A 20 12.02 24.13 -13.44
C PRO A 20 13.00 24.45 -14.57
N TYR A 21 13.08 23.56 -15.54
CA TYR A 21 13.73 23.81 -16.82
C TYR A 21 12.70 24.32 -17.83
N ILE A 22 12.91 25.50 -18.35
CA ILE A 22 12.05 26.12 -19.38
C ILE A 22 12.60 25.78 -20.76
N LYS A 23 11.98 24.84 -21.44
CA LYS A 23 12.45 24.37 -22.77
C LYS A 23 12.62 25.49 -23.80
N SER A 24 11.66 26.44 -23.85
CA SER A 24 11.71 27.59 -24.78
C SER A 24 12.85 28.57 -24.49
N ALA A 25 13.27 28.65 -23.22
CA ALA A 25 14.38 29.53 -22.81
C ALA A 25 15.73 28.78 -22.75
N GLY A 26 15.74 27.48 -22.86
CA GLY A 26 16.94 26.65 -22.77
C GLY A 26 17.65 26.66 -21.42
N GLU A 27 16.97 27.08 -20.33
CA GLU A 27 17.59 27.29 -19.02
C GLU A 27 16.70 26.85 -17.84
N GLN A 28 17.37 26.60 -16.71
CA GLN A 28 16.70 26.41 -15.43
C GLN A 28 16.45 27.75 -14.74
N LYS A 29 15.25 27.94 -14.20
CA LYS A 29 14.86 29.19 -13.54
C LYS A 29 14.95 29.08 -12.04
N THR A 30 15.82 29.85 -11.40
CA THR A 30 16.01 29.87 -9.94
C THR A 30 14.95 30.70 -9.19
N LYS A 31 14.25 31.61 -9.87
CA LYS A 31 13.22 32.46 -9.23
C LYS A 31 12.10 31.70 -8.53
N PRO A 32 11.52 30.61 -9.07
CA PRO A 32 10.49 29.86 -8.35
C PRO A 32 10.96 29.34 -6.98
N THR A 33 12.19 28.85 -6.91
CA THR A 33 12.82 28.45 -5.62
C THR A 33 12.95 29.65 -4.66
N GLN A 34 13.44 30.81 -5.15
CA GLN A 34 13.58 32.02 -4.35
C GLN A 34 12.22 32.51 -3.82
N HIS A 35 11.17 32.53 -4.66
CA HIS A 35 9.82 32.90 -4.23
C HIS A 35 9.26 31.93 -3.20
N SER A 36 9.45 30.61 -3.41
CA SER A 36 9.02 29.60 -2.46
C SER A 36 9.64 29.78 -1.08
N VAL A 37 10.95 30.07 -1.03
CA VAL A 37 11.66 30.37 0.22
C VAL A 37 11.20 31.71 0.83
N GLY A 38 10.95 32.74 -0.01
CA GLY A 38 10.38 34.00 0.44
C GLY A 38 9.06 33.81 1.18
N ARG A 39 8.14 33.04 0.59
CA ARG A 39 6.83 32.72 1.21
C ARG A 39 6.98 31.93 2.50
N LEU A 40 7.93 30.99 2.58
CA LEU A 40 8.21 30.26 3.80
C LEU A 40 8.67 31.20 4.94
N ARG A 41 9.51 32.19 4.61
CA ARG A 41 10.00 33.19 5.55
C ARG A 41 8.92 34.16 6.04
N GLU A 42 7.99 34.53 5.18
CA GLU A 42 6.84 35.37 5.56
C GLU A 42 6.03 34.77 6.72
N ILE A 43 6.00 33.45 6.84
CA ILE A 43 5.36 32.75 7.95
C ILE A 43 6.32 32.39 9.10
N GLY A 44 7.53 33.01 9.11
CA GLY A 44 8.51 32.85 10.19
C GLY A 44 9.37 31.59 10.14
N ILE A 45 9.43 30.88 9.00
CA ILE A 45 10.24 29.66 8.85
C ILE A 45 11.42 29.91 7.93
N ALA A 46 12.64 29.74 8.43
CA ALA A 46 13.85 29.74 7.62
C ALA A 46 14.27 28.29 7.30
N PRO A 47 14.55 27.95 6.03
CA PRO A 47 15.09 26.64 5.68
C PRO A 47 16.56 26.51 6.06
N ASP A 48 16.95 25.33 6.55
CA ASP A 48 18.35 24.97 6.79
C ASP A 48 18.97 24.28 5.59
N ILE A 49 18.15 23.55 4.85
CA ILE A 49 18.52 22.82 3.62
C ILE A 49 17.44 23.04 2.58
N LEU A 50 17.86 23.28 1.35
CA LEU A 50 16.98 23.33 0.17
C LEU A 50 17.17 22.06 -0.64
N LEU A 51 16.10 21.30 -0.79
CA LEU A 51 16.06 20.13 -1.66
C LEU A 51 15.37 20.51 -2.99
N CYS A 52 16.18 20.83 -3.99
CA CYS A 52 15.72 21.39 -5.25
C CYS A 52 15.34 20.29 -6.24
N ARG A 53 14.02 20.04 -6.43
CA ARG A 53 13.50 19.15 -7.48
C ARG A 53 13.83 19.73 -8.86
N THR A 54 14.47 18.92 -9.71
CA THR A 54 14.93 19.38 -11.03
C THR A 54 15.06 18.23 -12.03
N GLU A 55 14.82 18.52 -13.32
CA GLU A 55 15.02 17.58 -14.44
C GLU A 55 16.51 17.53 -14.87
N ARG A 56 17.29 18.54 -14.54
CA ARG A 56 18.69 18.69 -14.96
C ARG A 56 19.59 19.02 -13.78
N ARG A 57 20.89 18.75 -13.92
CA ARG A 57 21.89 19.07 -12.89
C ARG A 57 21.94 20.58 -12.63
N ILE A 58 22.10 20.92 -11.36
CA ILE A 58 22.31 22.29 -10.90
C ILE A 58 23.80 22.62 -11.08
N ASN A 59 24.13 23.60 -11.94
CA ASN A 59 25.50 24.03 -12.11
C ASN A 59 25.98 24.92 -10.92
N LYS A 60 27.27 25.23 -10.89
CA LYS A 60 27.89 26.01 -9.81
C LYS A 60 27.24 27.39 -9.65
N GLU A 61 27.07 28.13 -10.74
CA GLU A 61 26.49 29.47 -10.75
C GLU A 61 25.06 29.49 -10.24
N GLN A 62 24.24 28.56 -10.68
CA GLN A 62 22.85 28.41 -10.19
C GLN A 62 22.80 28.08 -8.71
N ARG A 63 23.69 27.20 -8.23
CA ARG A 63 23.80 26.84 -6.81
C ARG A 63 24.19 28.05 -5.96
N ASP A 64 25.19 28.81 -6.39
CA ASP A 64 25.66 30.02 -5.73
C ASP A 64 24.54 31.09 -5.68
N LYS A 65 23.81 31.25 -6.77
CA LYS A 65 22.67 32.16 -6.86
C LYS A 65 21.53 31.77 -5.94
N ILE A 66 21.18 30.48 -5.87
CA ILE A 66 20.14 29.99 -4.97
C ILE A 66 20.59 30.20 -3.51
N ALA A 67 21.82 29.84 -3.17
CA ALA A 67 22.37 29.99 -1.83
C ALA A 67 22.30 31.45 -1.36
N LEU A 68 22.75 32.38 -2.22
CA LEU A 68 22.74 33.82 -1.94
C LEU A 68 21.32 34.36 -1.70
N PHE A 69 20.40 34.15 -2.64
CA PHE A 69 19.05 34.72 -2.57
C PHE A 69 18.15 34.01 -1.55
N CYS A 70 18.46 32.76 -1.24
CA CYS A 70 17.74 32.00 -0.21
C CYS A 70 18.42 32.04 1.16
N ASN A 71 19.56 32.76 1.31
CA ASN A 71 20.34 32.91 2.55
C ASN A 71 20.55 31.55 3.25
N VAL A 72 21.10 30.60 2.51
CA VAL A 72 21.52 29.29 3.00
C VAL A 72 22.95 29.03 2.56
N ASP A 73 23.65 28.15 3.27
CA ASP A 73 24.99 27.74 2.84
C ASP A 73 24.93 27.07 1.46
N ARG A 74 25.98 27.24 0.68
CA ARG A 74 26.08 26.61 -0.64
C ARG A 74 25.94 25.08 -0.60
N GLU A 75 26.52 24.45 0.44
CA GLU A 75 26.39 22.99 0.68
C GLU A 75 24.96 22.57 1.01
N SER A 76 24.14 23.50 1.52
CA SER A 76 22.73 23.29 1.86
C SER A 76 21.79 23.34 0.64
N VAL A 77 22.28 23.66 -0.55
CA VAL A 77 21.50 23.56 -1.80
C VAL A 77 21.73 22.19 -2.42
N VAL A 78 20.83 21.27 -2.15
CA VAL A 78 20.91 19.87 -2.59
C VAL A 78 20.03 19.62 -3.79
N GLU A 79 20.59 18.95 -4.80
CA GLU A 79 19.86 18.57 -6.02
C GLU A 79 19.01 17.33 -5.79
N ALA A 80 17.72 17.40 -6.03
CA ALA A 80 16.82 16.26 -6.10
C ALA A 80 16.42 16.00 -7.55
N GLY A 81 17.37 15.50 -8.34
CA GLY A 81 17.19 15.19 -9.75
C GLY A 81 16.21 14.06 -9.98
N ASP A 82 15.62 14.02 -11.19
CA ASP A 82 14.75 12.94 -11.60
C ASP A 82 15.53 11.62 -11.71
N VAL A 83 14.92 10.56 -11.22
CA VAL A 83 15.44 9.19 -11.25
C VAL A 83 14.50 8.30 -12.05
N LYS A 84 14.99 7.19 -12.56
CA LYS A 84 14.14 6.21 -13.29
C LYS A 84 13.16 5.50 -12.40
N HIS A 85 13.56 5.26 -11.15
CA HIS A 85 12.71 4.60 -10.16
C HIS A 85 12.85 5.27 -8.80
N ILE A 86 11.74 5.48 -8.10
CA ILE A 86 11.72 6.19 -6.80
C ILE A 86 12.72 5.64 -5.77
N TYR A 87 12.99 4.33 -5.81
CA TYR A 87 13.95 3.70 -4.89
C TYR A 87 15.42 4.03 -5.17
N GLU A 88 15.73 4.74 -6.25
CA GLU A 88 17.07 5.30 -6.50
C GLU A 88 17.32 6.59 -5.73
N VAL A 89 16.26 7.27 -5.25
CA VAL A 89 16.36 8.56 -4.54
C VAL A 89 17.30 8.52 -3.34
N PRO A 90 17.23 7.52 -2.42
CA PRO A 90 18.15 7.45 -1.29
C PRO A 90 19.63 7.42 -1.73
N LEU A 91 19.95 6.66 -2.79
CA LEU A 91 21.32 6.58 -3.33
C LEU A 91 21.76 7.90 -3.95
N ALA A 92 20.85 8.60 -4.67
CA ALA A 92 21.14 9.88 -5.29
C ALA A 92 21.40 10.98 -4.25
N LEU A 93 20.63 11.01 -3.16
CA LEU A 93 20.79 11.98 -2.09
C LEU A 93 22.04 11.72 -1.24
N LYS A 94 22.31 10.43 -0.91
CA LYS A 94 23.55 10.04 -0.22
C LYS A 94 24.78 10.43 -1.01
N LYS A 95 24.77 10.23 -2.34
CA LYS A 95 25.89 10.63 -3.21
C LYS A 95 26.20 12.14 -3.14
N GLN A 96 25.23 12.97 -2.75
CA GLN A 96 25.40 14.40 -2.57
C GLN A 96 25.73 14.80 -1.13
N GLY A 97 25.84 13.82 -0.21
CA GLY A 97 26.15 14.05 1.20
C GLY A 97 25.02 14.68 2.01
N LEU A 98 23.75 14.48 1.58
CA LEU A 98 22.61 15.02 2.34
C LEU A 98 22.52 14.44 3.76
N ASP A 99 22.78 13.16 3.93
CA ASP A 99 22.82 12.48 5.22
C ASP A 99 23.89 13.07 6.13
N ASP A 100 25.12 13.22 5.64
CA ASP A 100 26.22 13.87 6.38
C ASP A 100 25.89 15.32 6.76
N LEU A 101 25.28 16.07 5.86
CA LEU A 101 24.87 17.45 6.12
C LEU A 101 23.80 17.55 7.20
N ILE A 102 22.83 16.64 7.20
CA ILE A 102 21.79 16.54 8.23
C ILE A 102 22.43 16.25 9.60
N LEU A 103 23.29 15.24 9.68
CA LEU A 103 23.99 14.90 10.92
C LEU A 103 24.83 16.07 11.45
N LYS A 104 25.57 16.76 10.57
CA LYS A 104 26.35 17.95 10.91
C LYS A 104 25.48 19.07 11.50
N LYS A 105 24.35 19.39 10.84
CA LYS A 105 23.45 20.48 11.28
C LYS A 105 22.70 20.15 12.58
N LEU A 106 22.42 18.88 12.84
CA LEU A 106 21.83 18.41 14.09
C LEU A 106 22.86 18.08 15.18
N ASN A 107 24.14 18.39 14.95
CA ASN A 107 25.25 18.08 15.87
C ASN A 107 25.26 16.61 16.33
N LEU A 108 24.89 15.70 15.43
CA LEU A 108 24.91 14.26 15.65
C LEU A 108 26.22 13.65 15.18
N LYS A 109 26.65 12.58 15.87
CA LYS A 109 27.84 11.83 15.47
C LYS A 109 27.65 11.27 14.07
N LYS A 110 28.65 11.47 13.21
CA LYS A 110 28.67 10.86 11.88
C LYS A 110 28.82 9.33 12.00
N GLU A 111 27.87 8.62 11.43
CA GLU A 111 27.94 7.18 11.23
C GLU A 111 27.84 6.88 9.73
N GLU A 112 28.66 5.95 9.25
CA GLU A 112 28.58 5.53 7.86
C GLU A 112 27.33 4.66 7.67
N GLY A 113 26.29 5.25 7.07
CA GLY A 113 25.09 4.52 6.67
C GLY A 113 25.40 3.57 5.50
N ASP A 114 25.19 2.27 5.69
CA ASP A 114 25.34 1.27 4.63
C ASP A 114 24.05 1.13 3.81
N LEU A 115 24.12 1.44 2.52
CA LEU A 115 23.03 1.24 1.55
C LEU A 115 23.33 0.08 0.57
N THR A 116 24.26 -0.80 0.89
CA THR A 116 24.64 -1.92 0.01
C THR A 116 23.47 -2.87 -0.20
N GLU A 117 22.78 -3.26 0.89
CA GLU A 117 21.58 -4.10 0.79
C GLU A 117 20.48 -3.42 -0.04
N TRP A 118 20.22 -2.14 0.20
CA TRP A 118 19.25 -1.37 -0.58
C TRP A 118 19.61 -1.34 -2.07
N LYS A 119 20.86 -1.07 -2.40
CA LYS A 119 21.35 -1.04 -3.78
C LYS A 119 21.22 -2.40 -4.44
N ASP A 120 21.68 -3.45 -3.78
CA ASP A 120 21.81 -4.79 -4.37
C ASP A 120 20.48 -5.54 -4.38
N PHE A 121 19.70 -5.45 -3.32
CA PHE A 121 18.42 -6.14 -3.25
C PHE A 121 17.28 -5.35 -3.94
N VAL A 122 17.16 -4.05 -3.69
CA VAL A 122 16.03 -3.24 -4.22
C VAL A 122 16.37 -2.70 -5.61
N VAL A 123 17.38 -1.84 -5.72
CA VAL A 123 17.63 -1.06 -6.95
C VAL A 123 18.07 -1.94 -8.12
N LYS A 124 18.94 -2.94 -7.91
CA LYS A 124 19.33 -3.86 -8.98
C LYS A 124 18.15 -4.66 -9.52
N ARG A 125 17.24 -5.13 -8.64
CA ARG A 125 16.08 -5.92 -9.06
C ARG A 125 15.10 -5.09 -9.86
N VAL A 126 14.77 -3.90 -9.39
CA VAL A 126 13.85 -2.99 -10.10
C VAL A 126 14.34 -2.65 -11.51
N LYS A 127 15.67 -2.56 -11.71
CA LYS A 127 16.27 -2.28 -13.02
C LYS A 127 16.35 -3.48 -13.95
N ASN A 128 16.29 -4.72 -13.42
CA ASN A 128 16.65 -5.92 -14.15
C ASN A 128 15.62 -7.06 -14.04
N PHE A 129 14.34 -6.74 -13.86
CA PHE A 129 13.29 -7.76 -13.89
C PHE A 129 13.28 -8.52 -15.24
N LYS A 130 13.39 -9.84 -15.17
CA LYS A 130 13.35 -10.72 -16.37
C LYS A 130 11.96 -11.30 -16.66
N LYS A 131 11.06 -11.23 -15.68
CA LYS A 131 9.71 -11.76 -15.76
C LYS A 131 8.73 -10.66 -15.39
N GLU A 132 7.50 -10.77 -15.87
CA GLU A 132 6.42 -9.87 -15.50
C GLU A 132 5.12 -10.61 -15.26
N VAL A 133 4.25 -10.05 -14.42
CA VAL A 133 2.90 -10.53 -14.17
C VAL A 133 1.91 -9.38 -14.21
N LYS A 134 0.64 -9.66 -14.56
CA LYS A 134 -0.46 -8.70 -14.56
C LYS A 134 -1.37 -8.93 -13.38
N VAL A 135 -1.48 -7.96 -12.47
CA VAL A 135 -2.37 -8.01 -11.32
C VAL A 135 -3.50 -7.00 -11.50
N GLY A 136 -4.73 -7.51 -11.58
CA GLY A 136 -5.94 -6.67 -11.59
C GLY A 136 -6.25 -6.16 -10.19
N VAL A 137 -6.18 -4.83 -9.98
CA VAL A 137 -6.64 -4.17 -8.76
C VAL A 137 -8.03 -3.62 -9.00
N ILE A 138 -9.03 -4.21 -8.32
CA ILE A 138 -10.45 -3.92 -8.56
C ILE A 138 -10.98 -3.03 -7.45
N GLY A 139 -11.20 -1.77 -7.77
CA GLY A 139 -11.60 -0.74 -6.81
C GLY A 139 -12.58 0.28 -7.40
N LYS A 140 -13.10 1.17 -6.55
CA LYS A 140 -14.01 2.25 -6.96
C LYS A 140 -13.34 3.62 -7.13
N TYR A 141 -12.12 3.78 -6.64
CA TYR A 141 -11.35 5.03 -6.69
C TYR A 141 -10.15 4.94 -7.62
N ILE A 142 -10.28 4.16 -8.69
CA ILE A 142 -9.19 3.84 -9.62
C ILE A 142 -8.61 5.07 -10.34
N VAL A 143 -9.43 6.09 -10.57
CA VAL A 143 -9.02 7.35 -11.21
C VAL A 143 -8.11 8.17 -10.27
N LEU A 144 -8.32 8.07 -8.96
CA LEU A 144 -7.51 8.76 -7.96
C LEU A 144 -6.26 7.93 -7.65
N GLN A 145 -5.11 8.32 -8.21
CA GLN A 145 -3.86 7.57 -8.07
C GLN A 145 -3.46 7.35 -6.61
N ASP A 146 -3.70 8.33 -5.75
CA ASP A 146 -3.29 8.29 -4.34
C ASP A 146 -4.17 7.39 -3.48
N ALA A 147 -5.41 7.08 -3.90
CA ALA A 147 -6.36 6.29 -3.11
C ALA A 147 -5.84 4.87 -2.80
N TYR A 148 -5.08 4.27 -3.71
CA TYR A 148 -4.54 2.93 -3.57
C TYR A 148 -3.01 2.88 -3.65
N LYS A 149 -2.33 4.01 -3.42
CA LYS A 149 -0.87 4.09 -3.53
C LYS A 149 -0.15 3.02 -2.71
N SER A 150 -0.54 2.84 -1.43
CA SER A 150 0.07 1.83 -0.56
C SER A 150 -0.13 0.39 -1.08
N ILE A 151 -1.26 0.10 -1.75
CA ILE A 151 -1.51 -1.18 -2.40
C ILE A 151 -0.55 -1.39 -3.59
N TYR A 152 -0.40 -0.37 -4.44
CA TYR A 152 0.49 -0.43 -5.60
C TYR A 152 1.94 -0.62 -5.17
N GLU A 153 2.40 0.15 -4.18
CA GLU A 153 3.74 -0.01 -3.59
C GLU A 153 3.92 -1.42 -2.98
N ALA A 154 2.94 -1.92 -2.23
CA ALA A 154 3.03 -3.26 -1.63
C ALA A 154 3.07 -4.39 -2.68
N LEU A 155 2.38 -4.22 -3.81
CA LEU A 155 2.50 -5.13 -4.96
C LEU A 155 3.90 -5.07 -5.58
N ASP A 156 4.47 -3.88 -5.74
CA ASP A 156 5.84 -3.71 -6.22
C ASP A 156 6.86 -4.32 -5.26
N HIS A 157 6.66 -4.15 -3.93
CA HIS A 157 7.51 -4.82 -2.92
C HIS A 157 7.45 -6.35 -3.05
N GLY A 158 6.24 -6.91 -3.26
CA GLY A 158 6.06 -8.33 -3.55
C GLY A 158 6.79 -8.75 -4.83
N GLY A 159 6.77 -7.89 -5.86
CA GLY A 159 7.51 -8.05 -7.10
C GLY A 159 9.02 -8.07 -6.89
N ILE A 160 9.57 -7.11 -6.15
CA ILE A 160 10.99 -7.04 -5.80
C ILE A 160 11.41 -8.32 -5.06
N ALA A 161 10.62 -8.75 -4.07
CA ALA A 161 10.91 -9.94 -3.28
C ALA A 161 10.97 -11.23 -4.14
N ASN A 162 10.17 -11.31 -5.22
CA ASN A 162 10.10 -12.45 -6.14
C ASN A 162 10.91 -12.24 -7.45
N ASN A 163 11.61 -11.12 -7.58
CA ASN A 163 12.35 -10.73 -8.79
C ASN A 163 11.49 -10.75 -10.07
N VAL A 164 10.28 -10.16 -9.98
CA VAL A 164 9.31 -10.07 -11.06
C VAL A 164 8.68 -8.68 -11.12
N LYS A 165 8.52 -8.13 -12.31
CA LYS A 165 7.80 -6.87 -12.54
C LYS A 165 6.29 -7.10 -12.38
N VAL A 166 5.63 -6.31 -11.55
CA VAL A 166 4.18 -6.35 -11.40
C VAL A 166 3.55 -5.23 -12.22
N ASN A 167 2.83 -5.59 -13.27
CA ASN A 167 2.05 -4.66 -14.06
C ASN A 167 0.64 -4.56 -13.46
N VAL A 168 0.36 -3.47 -12.77
CA VAL A 168 -0.96 -3.23 -12.15
C VAL A 168 -1.96 -2.80 -13.21
N VAL A 169 -3.01 -3.60 -13.38
CA VAL A 169 -4.17 -3.26 -14.22
C VAL A 169 -5.28 -2.72 -13.31
N LYS A 170 -5.55 -1.43 -13.42
CA LYS A 170 -6.56 -0.74 -12.63
C LYS A 170 -7.95 -0.97 -13.22
N ILE A 171 -8.87 -1.58 -12.46
CA ILE A 171 -10.19 -1.96 -12.93
C ILE A 171 -11.26 -1.33 -12.05
N ASP A 172 -12.11 -0.49 -12.64
CA ASP A 172 -13.26 0.07 -11.95
C ASP A 172 -14.32 -1.02 -11.70
N SER A 173 -14.63 -1.24 -10.43
CA SER A 173 -15.60 -2.26 -10.01
C SER A 173 -17.01 -2.03 -10.57
N GLU A 174 -17.45 -0.79 -10.79
CA GLU A 174 -18.77 -0.49 -11.37
C GLU A 174 -18.88 -0.99 -12.81
N THR A 175 -17.74 -1.00 -13.53
CA THR A 175 -17.74 -1.53 -14.92
C THR A 175 -17.95 -3.04 -15.00
N LEU A 176 -17.68 -3.77 -13.90
CA LEU A 176 -17.93 -5.22 -13.81
C LEU A 176 -19.38 -5.52 -13.43
N GLU A 177 -20.12 -4.57 -12.86
CA GLU A 177 -21.54 -4.75 -12.56
C GLU A 177 -22.37 -4.91 -13.84
N LYS A 178 -22.10 -4.08 -14.84
CA LYS A 178 -22.87 -3.95 -16.08
C LYS A 178 -22.27 -4.69 -17.27
N GLY A 179 -21.01 -5.15 -17.17
CA GLY A 179 -20.24 -5.68 -18.30
C GLY A 179 -19.99 -7.17 -18.27
N LYS A 180 -19.37 -7.67 -19.36
CA LYS A 180 -18.86 -9.04 -19.44
C LYS A 180 -17.58 -9.17 -18.62
N VAL A 181 -17.67 -9.69 -17.40
CA VAL A 181 -16.57 -9.87 -16.45
C VAL A 181 -15.39 -10.60 -17.10
N ASN A 182 -15.67 -11.72 -17.79
CA ASN A 182 -14.65 -12.53 -18.45
C ASN A 182 -13.77 -11.73 -19.41
N LYS A 183 -14.37 -10.88 -20.26
CA LYS A 183 -13.61 -10.05 -21.21
C LYS A 183 -12.72 -9.01 -20.52
N ARG A 184 -13.17 -8.45 -19.38
CA ARG A 184 -12.41 -7.41 -18.63
C ARG A 184 -11.29 -7.99 -17.78
N LEU A 185 -11.42 -9.24 -17.36
CA LEU A 185 -10.43 -9.95 -16.55
C LEU A 185 -9.56 -10.91 -17.34
N GLU A 186 -9.76 -10.98 -18.66
CA GLU A 186 -8.95 -11.78 -19.57
C GLU A 186 -7.49 -11.35 -19.52
N GLY A 187 -6.57 -12.30 -19.44
CA GLY A 187 -5.14 -12.06 -19.40
C GLY A 187 -4.61 -11.49 -18.06
N ILE A 188 -5.45 -11.40 -17.02
CA ILE A 188 -5.03 -11.09 -15.65
C ILE A 188 -4.48 -12.36 -15.00
N ASP A 189 -3.29 -12.26 -14.38
CA ASP A 189 -2.61 -13.39 -13.75
C ASP A 189 -2.97 -13.53 -12.26
N GLY A 190 -3.37 -12.42 -11.61
CA GLY A 190 -3.82 -12.37 -10.21
C GLY A 190 -4.81 -11.23 -9.97
N ILE A 191 -5.71 -11.39 -9.01
CA ILE A 191 -6.74 -10.39 -8.67
C ILE A 191 -6.58 -9.95 -7.22
N LEU A 192 -6.56 -8.61 -7.02
CA LEU A 192 -6.56 -7.99 -5.70
C LEU A 192 -7.76 -7.07 -5.55
N ILE A 193 -8.51 -7.22 -4.44
CA ILE A 193 -9.58 -6.31 -4.05
C ILE A 193 -9.15 -5.59 -2.77
N PRO A 194 -8.88 -4.26 -2.85
CA PRO A 194 -8.42 -3.47 -1.73
C PRO A 194 -9.53 -3.14 -0.73
N GLY A 195 -9.12 -2.58 0.41
CA GLY A 195 -10.02 -1.97 1.39
C GLY A 195 -10.84 -0.82 0.83
N GLY A 196 -11.91 -0.50 1.51
CA GLY A 196 -12.83 0.60 1.17
C GLY A 196 -14.07 0.59 2.05
N PHE A 197 -14.97 1.55 1.83
CA PHE A 197 -16.22 1.69 2.57
C PHE A 197 -17.40 1.91 1.62
N GLY A 198 -18.62 1.52 2.06
CA GLY A 198 -19.88 1.76 1.37
C GLY A 198 -20.14 0.84 0.16
N GLY A 199 -21.39 0.81 -0.26
CA GLY A 199 -21.94 -0.20 -1.18
C GLY A 199 -21.63 -0.01 -2.68
N ARG A 200 -21.06 1.13 -3.11
CA ARG A 200 -20.80 1.41 -4.53
C ARG A 200 -19.77 0.44 -5.12
N GLY A 201 -20.10 -0.20 -6.24
CA GLY A 201 -19.22 -1.13 -6.94
C GLY A 201 -19.03 -2.48 -6.23
N VAL A 202 -19.85 -2.81 -5.23
CA VAL A 202 -19.74 -4.05 -4.45
C VAL A 202 -20.09 -5.26 -5.29
N GLU A 203 -21.16 -5.22 -6.07
CA GLU A 203 -21.58 -6.37 -6.91
C GLU A 203 -20.54 -6.68 -7.98
N GLY A 204 -19.87 -5.67 -8.55
CA GLY A 204 -18.77 -5.89 -9.47
C GLY A 204 -17.56 -6.57 -8.83
N LYS A 205 -17.25 -6.22 -7.56
CA LYS A 205 -16.21 -6.91 -6.80
C LYS A 205 -16.58 -8.35 -6.49
N ILE A 206 -17.85 -8.62 -6.12
CA ILE A 206 -18.36 -9.97 -5.88
C ILE A 206 -18.21 -10.84 -7.15
N LYS A 207 -18.60 -10.32 -8.33
CA LYS A 207 -18.38 -11.00 -9.60
C LYS A 207 -16.90 -11.27 -9.90
N ALA A 208 -16.01 -10.37 -9.52
CA ALA A 208 -14.59 -10.59 -9.70
C ALA A 208 -14.02 -11.67 -8.76
N VAL A 209 -14.53 -11.77 -7.53
CA VAL A 209 -14.21 -12.87 -6.61
C VAL A 209 -14.68 -14.21 -7.19
N GLU A 210 -15.92 -14.29 -7.69
CA GLU A 210 -16.47 -15.46 -8.36
C GLU A 210 -15.58 -15.89 -9.52
N TYR A 211 -15.21 -14.95 -10.39
CA TYR A 211 -14.30 -15.21 -11.51
C TYR A 211 -12.95 -15.77 -11.04
N ALA A 212 -12.35 -15.17 -10.02
CA ALA A 212 -11.08 -15.65 -9.47
C ALA A 212 -11.19 -17.06 -8.90
N ARG A 213 -12.25 -17.34 -8.12
CA ARG A 213 -12.50 -18.64 -7.50
C ARG A 213 -12.71 -19.74 -8.56
N GLU A 214 -13.55 -19.49 -9.57
CA GLU A 214 -13.91 -20.49 -10.58
C GLU A 214 -12.76 -20.75 -11.55
N ASN A 215 -12.03 -19.73 -11.95
CA ASN A 215 -10.91 -19.84 -12.91
C ASN A 215 -9.57 -20.13 -12.22
N LYS A 216 -9.56 -20.38 -10.90
CA LYS A 216 -8.34 -20.67 -10.14
C LYS A 216 -7.25 -19.61 -10.31
N ILE A 217 -7.65 -18.34 -10.36
CA ILE A 217 -6.75 -17.19 -10.43
C ILE A 217 -6.38 -16.78 -9.01
N PRO A 218 -5.08 -16.65 -8.64
CA PRO A 218 -4.68 -16.16 -7.34
C PRO A 218 -5.46 -14.91 -6.93
N PHE A 219 -6.05 -14.94 -5.74
CA PHE A 219 -6.94 -13.89 -5.23
C PHE A 219 -6.47 -13.36 -3.88
N PHE A 220 -6.38 -12.04 -3.77
CA PHE A 220 -6.08 -11.36 -2.50
C PHE A 220 -7.18 -10.35 -2.14
N GLY A 221 -7.90 -10.60 -1.06
CA GLY A 221 -8.90 -9.69 -0.51
C GLY A 221 -8.38 -8.96 0.74
N ILE A 222 -8.47 -7.63 0.79
CA ILE A 222 -8.01 -6.81 1.92
C ILE A 222 -9.20 -6.05 2.49
N CYS A 223 -9.49 -6.20 3.79
CA CYS A 223 -10.56 -5.52 4.52
C CYS A 223 -11.92 -5.68 3.81
N LEU A 224 -12.42 -4.67 3.08
CA LEU A 224 -13.60 -4.80 2.23
C LEU A 224 -13.46 -5.97 1.23
N GLY A 225 -12.26 -6.26 0.76
CA GLY A 225 -11.98 -7.41 -0.11
C GLY A 225 -12.32 -8.75 0.56
N MET A 226 -12.10 -8.89 1.86
CA MET A 226 -12.54 -10.06 2.62
C MET A 226 -14.07 -10.09 2.76
N HIS A 227 -14.71 -8.93 2.98
CA HIS A 227 -16.17 -8.86 3.07
C HIS A 227 -16.86 -9.34 1.79
N VAL A 228 -16.41 -8.85 0.63
CA VAL A 228 -17.01 -9.25 -0.65
C VAL A 228 -16.71 -10.70 -1.00
N ALA A 229 -15.54 -11.22 -0.63
CA ALA A 229 -15.21 -12.64 -0.77
C ALA A 229 -16.12 -13.52 0.11
N THR A 230 -16.40 -13.08 1.32
CA THR A 230 -17.35 -13.74 2.23
C THR A 230 -18.77 -13.75 1.65
N ILE A 231 -19.24 -12.62 1.13
CA ILE A 231 -20.58 -12.50 0.54
C ILE A 231 -20.70 -13.39 -0.70
N GLU A 232 -19.70 -13.37 -1.60
CA GLU A 232 -19.64 -14.23 -2.77
C GLU A 232 -19.78 -15.70 -2.39
N PHE A 233 -18.93 -16.15 -1.47
CA PHE A 233 -18.91 -17.55 -1.07
C PHE A 233 -20.22 -18.00 -0.40
N ALA A 234 -20.81 -17.13 0.42
CA ALA A 234 -22.10 -17.40 1.05
C ALA A 234 -23.24 -17.55 0.02
N ARG A 235 -23.27 -16.66 -1.00
CA ARG A 235 -24.29 -16.67 -2.06
C ARG A 235 -24.10 -17.86 -3.01
N ASN A 236 -22.87 -18.01 -3.54
CA ASN A 236 -22.62 -18.87 -4.69
C ASN A 236 -22.18 -20.29 -4.31
N VAL A 237 -21.54 -20.48 -3.15
CA VAL A 237 -21.07 -21.81 -2.70
C VAL A 237 -21.94 -22.38 -1.57
N CYS A 238 -22.26 -21.59 -0.55
CA CYS A 238 -23.16 -22.01 0.51
C CYS A 238 -24.64 -21.95 0.13
N LYS A 239 -24.99 -21.30 -1.00
CA LYS A 239 -26.36 -21.13 -1.51
C LYS A 239 -27.33 -20.48 -0.51
N LEU A 240 -26.83 -19.60 0.36
CA LEU A 240 -27.63 -18.84 1.30
C LEU A 240 -28.37 -17.69 0.57
N LYS A 241 -29.67 -17.53 0.83
CA LYS A 241 -30.49 -16.48 0.20
C LYS A 241 -30.48 -15.21 1.04
N GLY A 242 -30.54 -14.02 0.41
CA GLY A 242 -30.59 -12.73 1.10
C GLY A 242 -29.35 -12.41 1.91
N VAL A 243 -28.17 -12.86 1.43
CA VAL A 243 -26.86 -12.62 2.05
C VAL A 243 -26.34 -11.23 1.69
N ASN A 244 -25.94 -10.50 2.71
CA ASN A 244 -25.23 -9.23 2.52
C ASN A 244 -24.39 -8.86 3.76
N SER A 245 -23.75 -7.69 3.71
CA SER A 245 -23.22 -6.97 4.87
C SER A 245 -24.25 -5.97 5.37
N THR A 246 -24.36 -5.80 6.69
CA THR A 246 -25.18 -4.72 7.27
C THR A 246 -24.65 -3.32 6.97
N GLU A 247 -23.43 -3.20 6.42
CA GLU A 247 -22.90 -1.96 5.86
C GLU A 247 -23.63 -1.53 4.57
N PHE A 248 -24.02 -2.51 3.73
CA PHE A 248 -24.61 -2.26 2.41
C PHE A 248 -26.13 -2.38 2.44
N ASP A 249 -26.64 -3.29 3.26
CA ASP A 249 -28.07 -3.54 3.44
C ASP A 249 -28.36 -3.83 4.92
N LYS A 250 -28.95 -2.83 5.61
CA LYS A 250 -29.30 -2.94 7.03
C LYS A 250 -30.34 -4.02 7.32
N ASN A 251 -31.12 -4.41 6.31
CA ASN A 251 -32.20 -5.38 6.40
C ASN A 251 -31.81 -6.76 5.84
N ALA A 252 -30.54 -7.02 5.63
CA ALA A 252 -30.04 -8.30 5.12
C ALA A 252 -30.57 -9.48 5.96
N LYS A 253 -31.24 -10.43 5.32
CA LYS A 253 -31.78 -11.63 5.99
C LYS A 253 -30.68 -12.51 6.58
N ASN A 254 -29.56 -12.61 5.88
CA ASN A 254 -28.39 -13.36 6.27
C ASN A 254 -27.16 -12.42 6.29
N PRO A 255 -26.95 -11.63 7.37
CA PRO A 255 -25.81 -10.72 7.47
C PRO A 255 -24.54 -11.50 7.83
N VAL A 256 -23.80 -11.94 6.80
CA VAL A 256 -22.52 -12.66 6.99
C VAL A 256 -21.39 -11.71 7.41
N ILE A 257 -21.57 -10.43 7.18
CA ILE A 257 -20.73 -9.34 7.69
C ILE A 257 -21.65 -8.40 8.48
N ALA A 258 -21.29 -8.10 9.73
CA ALA A 258 -22.12 -7.31 10.63
C ALA A 258 -21.27 -6.51 11.63
N LEU A 259 -21.91 -5.55 12.29
CA LEU A 259 -21.34 -4.91 13.48
C LEU A 259 -21.29 -5.91 14.64
N LEU A 260 -20.26 -5.81 15.47
CA LEU A 260 -20.25 -6.50 16.76
C LEU A 260 -21.35 -5.93 17.67
N GLU A 261 -21.90 -6.75 18.56
CA GLU A 261 -22.98 -6.32 19.47
C GLU A 261 -22.56 -5.13 20.34
N GLU A 262 -21.31 -5.14 20.81
CA GLU A 262 -20.69 -4.05 21.59
C GLU A 262 -20.58 -2.73 20.83
N GLN A 263 -20.70 -2.76 19.51
CA GLN A 263 -20.58 -1.57 18.64
C GLN A 263 -21.94 -0.99 18.24
N LYS A 264 -23.07 -1.66 18.55
CA LYS A 264 -24.41 -1.23 18.12
C LYS A 264 -24.90 0.01 18.85
N ASP A 265 -24.47 0.21 20.10
CA ASP A 265 -24.93 1.29 20.96
C ASP A 265 -24.04 2.53 20.96
N VAL A 266 -22.98 2.56 20.17
CA VAL A 266 -22.05 3.68 20.11
C VAL A 266 -22.58 4.79 19.21
N LYS A 267 -23.02 5.91 19.80
CA LYS A 267 -23.54 7.10 19.09
C LYS A 267 -22.49 7.78 18.20
N ASN A 268 -21.20 7.70 18.57
CA ASN A 268 -20.12 8.30 17.79
C ASN A 268 -19.46 7.25 16.90
N MET A 269 -19.76 7.31 15.61
CA MET A 269 -19.32 6.32 14.61
C MET A 269 -17.80 6.14 14.52
N GLY A 270 -17.00 7.16 14.84
CA GLY A 270 -15.53 7.08 14.87
C GLY A 270 -14.99 6.20 16.00
N ALA A 271 -15.64 6.16 17.15
CA ALA A 271 -15.23 5.41 18.33
C ALA A 271 -15.48 3.89 18.22
N SER A 272 -16.29 3.45 17.25
CA SER A 272 -16.61 2.02 17.06
C SER A 272 -15.68 1.27 16.11
N MET A 273 -14.63 1.93 15.59
CA MET A 273 -13.66 1.30 14.67
C MET A 273 -12.60 0.51 15.44
N ARG A 274 -12.30 -0.70 14.96
CA ARG A 274 -11.03 -1.34 15.31
C ARG A 274 -9.92 -0.61 14.58
N LEU A 275 -9.09 0.10 15.33
CA LEU A 275 -8.02 0.94 14.82
C LEU A 275 -6.69 0.60 15.50
N GLY A 276 -5.64 0.39 14.70
CA GLY A 276 -4.31 0.09 15.23
C GLY A 276 -3.93 -1.39 15.10
N ALA A 277 -2.94 -1.84 15.87
CA ALA A 277 -2.39 -3.18 15.82
C ALA A 277 -3.16 -4.15 16.72
N TYR A 278 -3.62 -5.26 16.15
CA TYR A 278 -4.30 -6.33 16.89
C TYR A 278 -3.61 -7.69 16.66
N PRO A 279 -3.64 -8.59 17.67
CA PRO A 279 -3.06 -9.91 17.56
C PRO A 279 -3.92 -10.81 16.68
N CYS A 280 -3.25 -11.64 15.87
CA CYS A 280 -3.89 -12.68 15.08
C CYS A 280 -3.09 -13.98 15.21
N LYS A 281 -3.76 -15.05 15.67
CA LYS A 281 -3.21 -16.40 15.74
C LYS A 281 -3.42 -17.10 14.41
N LEU A 282 -2.36 -17.67 13.84
CA LEU A 282 -2.38 -18.37 12.56
C LEU A 282 -2.53 -19.89 12.75
N LEU A 283 -3.35 -20.48 11.89
CA LEU A 283 -3.53 -21.93 11.84
C LEU A 283 -2.31 -22.57 11.16
N LYS A 284 -1.64 -23.51 11.84
CA LYS A 284 -0.53 -24.28 11.25
C LYS A 284 -0.98 -24.99 9.96
N ARG A 285 -0.07 -25.08 9.00
CA ARG A 285 -0.30 -25.67 7.67
C ARG A 285 -1.27 -24.90 6.76
N SER A 286 -1.67 -23.68 7.12
CA SER A 286 -2.39 -22.78 6.22
C SER A 286 -1.42 -22.04 5.28
N THR A 287 -1.94 -21.46 4.20
CA THR A 287 -1.20 -20.59 3.27
C THR A 287 -0.61 -19.39 3.99
N SER A 288 -1.40 -18.76 4.86
CA SER A 288 -0.96 -17.60 5.65
C SER A 288 0.16 -17.98 6.62
N TYR A 289 0.04 -19.13 7.31
CA TYR A 289 1.12 -19.62 8.17
C TYR A 289 2.41 -19.85 7.38
N GLY A 290 2.31 -20.45 6.19
CA GLY A 290 3.45 -20.67 5.28
C GLY A 290 4.11 -19.36 4.85
N ALA A 291 3.32 -18.29 4.63
CA ALA A 291 3.83 -16.97 4.29
C ALA A 291 4.56 -16.29 5.45
N TYR A 292 3.96 -16.25 6.64
CA TYR A 292 4.53 -15.58 7.82
C TYR A 292 5.58 -16.39 8.56
N LYS A 293 5.46 -17.71 8.55
CA LYS A 293 6.29 -18.65 9.35
C LYS A 293 6.28 -18.33 10.86
N LYS A 294 5.14 -17.86 11.37
CA LYS A 294 4.91 -17.50 12.77
C LYS A 294 3.53 -17.94 13.18
N GLU A 295 3.34 -18.32 14.46
CA GLU A 295 2.05 -18.72 14.99
C GLU A 295 1.18 -17.53 15.42
N SER A 296 1.80 -16.42 15.79
CA SER A 296 1.11 -15.21 16.20
C SER A 296 1.74 -14.01 15.50
N ILE A 297 0.90 -13.14 15.01
CA ILE A 297 1.26 -11.91 14.30
C ILE A 297 0.46 -10.74 14.86
N PHE A 298 0.94 -9.53 14.63
CA PHE A 298 0.22 -8.30 14.91
C PHE A 298 0.01 -7.55 13.61
N GLU A 299 -1.24 -7.24 13.26
CA GLU A 299 -1.56 -6.55 12.02
C GLU A 299 -2.42 -5.31 12.25
N ARG A 300 -2.33 -4.35 11.30
CA ARG A 300 -2.99 -3.06 11.42
C ARG A 300 -4.41 -3.11 10.89
N HIS A 301 -5.38 -2.74 11.73
CA HIS A 301 -6.80 -2.69 11.42
C HIS A 301 -7.30 -1.26 11.24
N ARG A 302 -8.31 -1.11 10.38
CA ARG A 302 -9.11 0.11 10.22
C ARG A 302 -10.47 -0.26 9.65
N HIS A 303 -11.33 -0.85 10.45
CA HIS A 303 -12.65 -1.28 10.01
C HIS A 303 -13.63 -1.32 11.18
N ARG A 304 -14.91 -1.45 10.86
CA ARG A 304 -16.00 -1.50 11.83
C ARG A 304 -16.78 -2.81 11.74
N TYR A 305 -16.95 -3.34 10.53
CA TYR A 305 -17.71 -4.54 10.27
C TYR A 305 -16.81 -5.77 10.31
N GLU A 306 -17.38 -6.88 10.80
CA GLU A 306 -16.68 -8.13 11.05
C GLU A 306 -17.40 -9.31 10.41
N PHE A 307 -16.69 -10.41 10.18
CA PHE A 307 -17.30 -11.68 9.84
C PHE A 307 -18.22 -12.16 10.98
N ASN A 308 -19.45 -12.52 10.65
CA ASN A 308 -20.40 -13.04 11.63
C ASN A 308 -20.15 -14.52 11.90
N ASN A 309 -19.59 -14.84 13.06
CA ASN A 309 -19.19 -16.19 13.47
C ASN A 309 -20.32 -17.22 13.45
N LYS A 310 -21.60 -16.81 13.45
CA LYS A 310 -22.76 -17.73 13.27
C LYS A 310 -22.69 -18.51 11.98
N TYR A 311 -22.03 -17.96 10.94
CA TYR A 311 -21.88 -18.59 9.63
C TYR A 311 -20.59 -19.42 9.48
N LYS A 312 -19.73 -19.49 10.49
CA LYS A 312 -18.44 -20.18 10.41
C LYS A 312 -18.58 -21.65 9.99
N LYS A 313 -19.43 -22.41 10.68
CA LYS A 313 -19.64 -23.85 10.40
C LYS A 313 -20.10 -24.13 8.94
N PRO A 314 -21.11 -23.44 8.37
CA PRO A 314 -21.47 -23.58 6.96
C PRO A 314 -20.31 -23.36 6.00
N PHE A 315 -19.44 -22.36 6.26
CA PHE A 315 -18.29 -22.04 5.43
C PHE A 315 -17.22 -23.13 5.50
N GLU A 316 -16.88 -23.61 6.69
CA GLU A 316 -15.91 -24.71 6.93
C GLU A 316 -16.33 -25.98 6.19
N LYS A 317 -17.62 -26.36 6.26
CA LYS A 317 -18.17 -27.51 5.54
C LYS A 317 -18.00 -27.42 4.01
N LYS A 318 -17.89 -26.21 3.48
CA LYS A 318 -17.73 -25.94 2.04
C LYS A 318 -16.29 -25.63 1.64
N GLY A 319 -15.31 -25.76 2.57
CA GLY A 319 -13.89 -25.67 2.27
C GLY A 319 -13.24 -24.33 2.53
N VAL A 320 -13.89 -23.43 3.25
CA VAL A 320 -13.22 -22.24 3.82
C VAL A 320 -12.42 -22.64 5.04
N ILE A 321 -11.19 -22.13 5.12
CA ILE A 321 -10.32 -22.25 6.26
C ILE A 321 -10.23 -20.88 6.93
N PHE A 322 -10.57 -20.78 8.20
CA PHE A 322 -10.33 -19.60 9.02
C PHE A 322 -8.90 -19.68 9.56
N SER A 323 -7.96 -19.23 8.73
CA SER A 323 -6.53 -19.41 8.98
C SER A 323 -5.92 -18.37 9.91
N GLY A 324 -6.59 -17.25 10.14
CA GLY A 324 -6.24 -16.24 11.11
C GLY A 324 -7.42 -15.91 12.03
N THR A 325 -7.16 -15.88 13.33
CA THR A 325 -8.20 -15.58 14.33
C THR A 325 -7.65 -14.63 15.38
N ASN A 326 -8.42 -13.60 15.73
CA ASN A 326 -8.11 -12.75 16.88
C ASN A 326 -8.13 -13.57 18.16
N SER A 327 -7.02 -13.57 18.91
CA SER A 327 -6.87 -14.42 20.10
C SER A 327 -7.82 -14.02 21.24
N ASN A 328 -8.21 -12.76 21.32
CA ASN A 328 -8.98 -12.22 22.43
C ASN A 328 -10.50 -12.34 22.23
N GLN A 329 -10.96 -12.17 20.97
CA GLN A 329 -12.38 -12.07 20.63
C GLN A 329 -12.87 -13.23 19.74
N GLY A 330 -11.97 -14.11 19.27
CA GLY A 330 -12.32 -15.20 18.36
C GLY A 330 -12.80 -14.77 16.97
N LEU A 331 -12.52 -13.51 16.57
CA LEU A 331 -12.94 -12.95 15.29
C LEU A 331 -12.10 -13.52 14.14
N ALA A 332 -12.74 -13.72 13.01
CA ALA A 332 -12.06 -14.16 11.79
C ALA A 332 -11.23 -13.02 11.19
N GLU A 333 -9.91 -13.20 11.16
CA GLU A 333 -8.97 -12.22 10.62
C GLU A 333 -8.46 -12.59 9.23
N ILE A 334 -8.40 -13.89 8.91
CA ILE A 334 -7.99 -14.39 7.58
C ILE A 334 -8.85 -15.58 7.21
N ILE A 335 -9.33 -15.59 5.97
CA ILE A 335 -9.99 -16.74 5.34
C ILE A 335 -9.21 -17.20 4.12
N GLU A 336 -9.22 -18.52 3.88
CA GLU A 336 -8.59 -19.18 2.73
C GLU A 336 -9.53 -20.22 2.12
N LEU A 337 -9.35 -20.56 0.84
CA LEU A 337 -10.04 -21.66 0.20
C LEU A 337 -9.14 -22.89 0.04
N LYS A 338 -9.57 -24.04 0.57
CA LYS A 338 -8.79 -25.29 0.61
C LYS A 338 -8.33 -25.76 -0.77
N ASN A 339 -9.04 -25.72 -1.78
CA ASN A 339 -8.72 -26.29 -3.10
C ASN A 339 -8.46 -25.20 -4.15
N HIS A 340 -7.81 -24.12 -3.74
CA HIS A 340 -7.45 -23.03 -4.62
C HIS A 340 -5.92 -22.81 -4.62
N PRO A 341 -5.27 -22.51 -5.73
CA PRO A 341 -3.82 -22.28 -5.78
C PRO A 341 -3.36 -21.25 -4.74
N TRP A 342 -4.06 -20.14 -4.67
CA TRP A 342 -3.85 -19.10 -3.66
C TRP A 342 -5.10 -18.23 -3.54
N PHE A 343 -5.88 -18.39 -2.50
CA PHE A 343 -7.04 -17.56 -2.21
C PHE A 343 -6.99 -17.18 -0.74
N VAL A 344 -6.57 -15.96 -0.48
CA VAL A 344 -6.45 -15.42 0.88
C VAL A 344 -7.19 -14.09 0.95
N ALA A 345 -7.99 -13.92 1.99
CA ALA A 345 -8.57 -12.63 2.30
C ALA A 345 -8.40 -12.31 3.77
N CYS A 346 -7.96 -11.09 4.09
CA CYS A 346 -7.67 -10.65 5.45
C CYS A 346 -8.49 -9.40 5.82
N GLN A 347 -8.82 -9.28 7.11
CA GLN A 347 -9.57 -8.16 7.66
C GLN A 347 -8.70 -6.92 7.87
N PHE A 348 -7.43 -7.11 8.13
CA PHE A 348 -6.44 -6.07 8.37
C PHE A 348 -5.85 -5.51 7.06
N HIS A 349 -4.97 -4.50 7.20
CA HIS A 349 -4.34 -3.76 6.11
C HIS A 349 -2.82 -4.05 6.03
N PRO A 350 -2.40 -5.14 5.36
CA PRO A 350 -0.99 -5.55 5.24
C PRO A 350 -0.15 -4.56 4.41
N GLU A 351 -0.78 -3.79 3.53
CA GLU A 351 -0.12 -2.81 2.67
C GLU A 351 0.65 -1.75 3.48
N PHE A 352 0.17 -1.39 4.67
CA PHE A 352 0.84 -0.38 5.51
C PHE A 352 2.10 -0.89 6.22
N LYS A 353 2.38 -2.18 6.17
CA LYS A 353 3.57 -2.79 6.78
C LYS A 353 4.58 -3.30 5.78
N SER A 354 4.28 -3.16 4.49
CA SER A 354 5.16 -3.59 3.40
C SER A 354 6.25 -2.56 3.14
N LYS A 355 7.48 -3.02 2.89
CA LYS A 355 8.64 -2.20 2.55
C LYS A 355 9.37 -2.78 1.33
N PRO A 356 10.09 -1.96 0.55
CA PRO A 356 10.80 -2.45 -0.65
C PRO A 356 11.89 -3.50 -0.35
N ASP A 357 12.58 -3.35 0.78
CA ASP A 357 13.60 -4.27 1.29
C ASP A 357 12.99 -5.47 2.03
N ARG A 358 11.77 -5.32 2.54
CA ARG A 358 11.07 -6.32 3.34
C ARG A 358 9.58 -6.34 3.00
N ALA A 359 9.23 -6.92 1.86
CA ALA A 359 7.85 -7.08 1.43
C ALA A 359 7.02 -7.80 2.49
N HIS A 360 5.79 -7.31 2.71
CA HIS A 360 4.87 -7.98 3.62
C HIS A 360 4.63 -9.44 3.20
N PRO A 361 4.61 -10.41 4.13
CA PRO A 361 4.56 -11.84 3.80
C PRO A 361 3.42 -12.24 2.87
N LEU A 362 2.20 -11.69 3.06
CA LEU A 362 1.06 -11.99 2.20
C LEU A 362 1.24 -11.45 0.79
N PHE A 363 1.79 -10.24 0.60
CA PHE A 363 2.08 -9.70 -0.73
C PHE A 363 3.17 -10.51 -1.45
N LYS A 364 4.23 -10.88 -0.72
CA LYS A 364 5.29 -11.76 -1.27
C LYS A 364 4.72 -13.11 -1.71
N SER A 365 3.92 -13.77 -0.87
CA SER A 365 3.32 -15.07 -1.17
C SER A 365 2.30 -14.97 -2.31
N PHE A 366 1.48 -13.91 -2.34
CA PHE A 366 0.54 -13.66 -3.43
C PHE A 366 1.24 -13.56 -4.78
N ILE A 367 2.27 -12.71 -4.89
CA ILE A 367 3.01 -12.54 -6.15
C ILE A 367 3.75 -13.82 -6.55
N ALA A 368 4.27 -14.60 -5.61
CA ALA A 368 4.84 -15.92 -5.91
C ALA A 368 3.81 -16.84 -6.58
N ALA A 369 2.60 -16.94 -6.01
CA ALA A 369 1.53 -17.75 -6.56
C ALA A 369 1.04 -17.25 -7.93
N VAL A 370 0.98 -15.93 -8.14
CA VAL A 370 0.65 -15.32 -9.44
C VAL A 370 1.70 -15.71 -10.50
N LEU A 371 2.98 -15.66 -10.13
CA LEU A 371 4.08 -16.05 -11.03
C LEU A 371 4.05 -17.54 -11.37
N GLU A 372 3.82 -18.40 -10.38
CA GLU A 372 3.66 -19.85 -10.58
C GLU A 372 2.50 -20.16 -11.52
N LYS A 373 1.34 -19.54 -11.29
CA LYS A 373 0.16 -19.72 -12.16
C LYS A 373 0.38 -19.30 -13.61
N LYS A 374 1.12 -18.19 -13.81
CA LYS A 374 1.50 -17.73 -15.15
C LYS A 374 2.43 -18.71 -15.87
N GLN A 375 3.30 -19.38 -15.15
CA GLN A 375 4.24 -20.36 -15.71
C GLN A 375 3.58 -21.70 -16.08
N GLN A 376 2.38 -21.99 -15.55
CA GLN A 376 1.59 -23.19 -15.86
C GLN A 376 0.68 -23.02 -17.09
N LYS A 377 0.54 -21.79 -17.60
CA LYS A 377 -0.15 -21.47 -18.85
C LYS A 377 0.79 -21.57 -20.07
#